data_6a09088837e67bb552c32e37fcafa9f3
#
_entry.id   6a09088837e67bb552c32e37fcafa9f3
#
_cell.length_a   1.000
_cell.length_b   1.000
_cell.length_c   1.000
_cell.angle_alpha   90.00
_cell.angle_beta   90.00
_cell.angle_gamma   90.00
#
_symmetry.space_group_name_H-M   'P 1'
#
loop_
_entity.id
_entity.type
_entity.pdbx_description
1 polymer ?
#
loop_
_entity_poly.entity_id
_entity_poly.type
_entity_poly.pdbx_seq_one_letter_code
_entity_poly.pdbx_strand_id
1 'polypeptide(L)'
;MKRGHAIPQVAVLIPLSLKGHRDAFEGILRYARLHGPWRLYRMEGRPGEQGLLDLKRWGCTGIITGPCSLDEARGISRVNVPVAVFEPSGEMRVPRHPLAACPRLLFDSCAAGQHAAHYFLERHYMRFAYVGEPHGIYWSRERGQGFRDTVEAAGASCAVYPELNERERRDWAVEQPRMQAWLKALPKPVALFAAMDGRARQVLDACMAADITVPDELAVLGVDDDPFICEATFPPLSSIQTNGQQAGYLLAQHLDGLMRGKRLSQKDFRVAPVRVVTRRSTDATAIQDLAVARALEFIWREAAGRTIHVPDVVRLLGSSRRFAEIHFKSVVGRTIMEEVRRVKLERVCALLAETNLSIGEITGQCGFTRESHLAFLFRKQFAMTMSAYRAAARNTGLI
;
A
#
# COMPACT_ATOMS: atom_id res chain seq x y z
N MET A 1 -46.47 13.16 12.82
CA MET A 1 -45.87 13.14 11.47
C MET A 1 -44.33 13.16 11.64
N LYS A 2 -43.63 12.05 11.37
CA LYS A 2 -42.18 12.01 11.31
C LYS A 2 -41.75 12.90 10.15
N ARG A 3 -40.99 13.99 10.41
CA ARG A 3 -40.34 14.79 9.36
C ARG A 3 -39.50 13.81 8.54
N GLY A 4 -39.90 13.55 7.30
CA GLY A 4 -39.09 12.78 6.37
C GLY A 4 -37.73 13.44 6.26
N HIS A 5 -36.68 12.75 6.68
CA HIS A 5 -35.31 13.23 6.50
C HIS A 5 -35.08 13.37 5.00
N ALA A 6 -34.84 14.56 4.52
CA ALA A 6 -34.47 14.80 3.13
C ALA A 6 -33.24 13.95 2.81
N ILE A 7 -33.25 13.28 1.65
CA ILE A 7 -32.14 12.45 1.20
C ILE A 7 -30.88 13.32 1.08
N PRO A 8 -29.77 13.01 1.78
CA PRO A 8 -28.54 13.77 1.67
C PRO A 8 -28.04 13.84 0.22
N GLN A 9 -27.63 15.03 -0.20
CA GLN A 9 -27.08 15.31 -1.53
C GLN A 9 -25.58 15.61 -1.36
N VAL A 10 -24.74 14.67 -1.68
CA VAL A 10 -23.30 14.73 -1.41
C VAL A 10 -22.51 14.88 -2.71
N ALA A 11 -21.72 15.94 -2.80
CA ALA A 11 -20.80 16.13 -3.91
C ALA A 11 -19.46 15.45 -3.62
N VAL A 12 -18.94 14.69 -4.60
CA VAL A 12 -17.64 14.00 -4.54
C VAL A 12 -16.74 14.59 -5.61
N LEU A 13 -15.74 15.37 -5.14
CA LEU A 13 -14.79 16.12 -5.95
C LEU A 13 -13.40 15.48 -5.87
N ILE A 14 -13.34 14.15 -6.08
CA ILE A 14 -12.10 13.37 -6.06
C ILE A 14 -11.79 12.93 -7.49
N PRO A 15 -10.59 13.25 -8.04
CA PRO A 15 -10.18 12.79 -9.36
C PRO A 15 -9.99 11.26 -9.35
N LEU A 16 -10.56 10.55 -10.33
CA LEU A 16 -10.49 9.08 -10.38
C LEU A 16 -9.33 8.52 -11.22
N SER A 17 -8.36 9.36 -11.57
CA SER A 17 -7.17 8.94 -12.33
C SER A 17 -6.26 7.99 -11.55
N LEU A 18 -6.18 8.14 -10.23
CA LEU A 18 -5.37 7.29 -9.34
C LEU A 18 -6.21 6.17 -8.75
N LYS A 19 -5.61 4.97 -8.64
CA LYS A 19 -6.29 3.80 -8.05
C LYS A 19 -6.81 4.06 -6.64
N GLY A 20 -5.99 4.61 -5.74
CA GLY A 20 -6.40 4.91 -4.37
C GLY A 20 -7.62 5.83 -4.29
N HIS A 21 -7.81 6.73 -5.26
CA HIS A 21 -8.98 7.59 -5.39
C HIS A 21 -10.21 6.82 -5.91
N ARG A 22 -10.04 5.91 -6.88
CA ARG A 22 -11.11 5.02 -7.36
C ARG A 22 -11.61 4.12 -6.23
N ASP A 23 -10.69 3.49 -5.50
CA ASP A 23 -11.01 2.63 -4.36
C ASP A 23 -11.73 3.44 -3.25
N ALA A 24 -11.30 4.67 -2.98
CA ALA A 24 -11.97 5.54 -2.01
C ALA A 24 -13.40 5.89 -2.46
N PHE A 25 -13.60 6.14 -3.74
CA PHE A 25 -14.95 6.36 -4.27
C PHE A 25 -15.84 5.12 -4.11
N GLU A 26 -15.32 3.92 -4.34
CA GLU A 26 -16.04 2.66 -4.06
C GLU A 26 -16.42 2.53 -2.58
N GLY A 27 -15.53 2.89 -1.67
CA GLY A 27 -15.79 2.94 -0.23
C GLY A 27 -16.91 3.91 0.13
N ILE A 28 -16.93 5.10 -0.47
CA ILE A 28 -18.01 6.09 -0.33
C ILE A 28 -19.34 5.51 -0.81
N LEU A 29 -19.35 4.88 -1.98
CA LEU A 29 -20.55 4.22 -2.54
C LEU A 29 -21.06 3.10 -1.61
N ARG A 30 -20.15 2.32 -1.03
CA ARG A 30 -20.50 1.27 -0.06
C ARG A 30 -21.17 1.85 1.17
N TYR A 31 -20.60 2.94 1.74
CA TYR A 31 -21.20 3.62 2.89
C TYR A 31 -22.60 4.14 2.57
N ALA A 32 -22.74 4.85 1.45
CA ALA A 32 -24.01 5.42 1.01
C ALA A 32 -25.11 4.36 0.83
N ARG A 33 -24.77 3.17 0.33
CA ARG A 33 -25.71 2.04 0.19
C ARG A 33 -26.12 1.43 1.54
N LEU A 34 -25.21 1.33 2.49
CA LEU A 34 -25.46 0.68 3.79
C LEU A 34 -26.15 1.61 4.79
N HIS A 35 -25.89 2.91 4.74
CA HIS A 35 -26.32 3.90 5.73
C HIS A 35 -27.17 5.03 5.16
N GLY A 36 -27.37 5.05 3.84
CA GLY A 36 -28.16 6.04 3.12
C GLY A 36 -29.68 5.76 3.10
N PRO A 37 -30.39 6.25 2.09
CA PRO A 37 -29.88 6.62 0.76
C PRO A 37 -29.18 7.99 0.70
N TRP A 38 -28.14 8.10 -0.15
CA TRP A 38 -27.51 9.35 -0.54
C TRP A 38 -27.70 9.59 -2.03
N ARG A 39 -27.91 10.83 -2.44
CA ARG A 39 -27.72 11.28 -3.82
C ARG A 39 -26.30 11.76 -3.97
N LEU A 40 -25.52 11.07 -4.81
CA LEU A 40 -24.14 11.41 -5.08
C LEU A 40 -24.02 12.20 -6.38
N TYR A 41 -23.38 13.36 -6.31
CA TYR A 41 -22.99 14.16 -7.47
C TYR A 41 -21.48 14.06 -7.65
N ARG A 42 -21.06 13.53 -8.78
CA ARG A 42 -19.65 13.49 -9.16
C ARG A 42 -19.38 14.54 -10.23
N MET A 43 -18.40 15.37 -9.98
CA MET A 43 -17.95 16.34 -10.98
C MET A 43 -16.79 15.75 -11.77
N GLU A 44 -16.85 15.84 -13.10
CA GLU A 44 -15.73 15.52 -13.99
C GLU A 44 -14.85 16.75 -14.14
N GLY A 45 -13.57 16.61 -13.79
CA GLY A 45 -12.62 17.71 -13.79
C GLY A 45 -12.58 18.52 -12.48
N ARG A 46 -11.87 19.63 -12.52
CA ARG A 46 -11.79 20.56 -11.38
C ARG A 46 -13.02 21.46 -11.33
N PRO A 47 -13.62 21.66 -10.13
CA PRO A 47 -14.76 22.53 -10.01
C PRO A 47 -14.34 23.98 -10.29
N GLY A 48 -14.73 24.49 -11.44
CA GLY A 48 -14.69 25.94 -11.68
C GLY A 48 -15.69 26.68 -10.79
N GLU A 49 -15.61 28.00 -10.76
CA GLU A 49 -16.49 28.83 -9.91
C GLU A 49 -17.98 28.57 -10.19
N GLN A 50 -18.36 28.41 -11.45
CA GLN A 50 -19.73 28.08 -11.86
C GLN A 50 -20.20 26.71 -11.32
N GLY A 51 -19.34 25.68 -11.38
CA GLY A 51 -19.69 24.36 -10.84
C GLY A 51 -19.93 24.34 -9.34
N LEU A 52 -19.20 25.18 -8.58
CA LEU A 52 -19.42 25.35 -7.13
C LEU A 52 -20.73 26.10 -6.80
N LEU A 53 -21.12 27.08 -7.63
CA LEU A 53 -22.43 27.73 -7.52
C LEU A 53 -23.59 26.76 -7.82
N ASP A 54 -23.40 25.87 -8.80
CA ASP A 54 -24.37 24.86 -9.16
C ASP A 54 -24.58 23.83 -8.03
N LEU A 55 -23.54 23.50 -7.25
CA LEU A 55 -23.70 22.64 -6.05
C LEU A 55 -24.68 23.24 -5.05
N LYS A 56 -24.64 24.56 -4.82
CA LYS A 56 -25.58 25.23 -3.93
C LYS A 56 -27.00 25.20 -4.47
N ARG A 57 -27.17 25.43 -5.78
CA ARG A 57 -28.49 25.34 -6.46
C ARG A 57 -29.05 23.92 -6.44
N TRP A 58 -28.18 22.91 -6.56
CA TRP A 58 -28.55 21.50 -6.48
C TRP A 58 -29.01 21.10 -5.07
N GLY A 59 -28.77 21.92 -4.05
CA GLY A 59 -29.14 21.59 -2.66
C GLY A 59 -28.13 20.66 -1.98
N CYS A 60 -26.86 20.80 -2.30
CA CYS A 60 -25.77 20.03 -1.69
C CYS A 60 -25.82 20.12 -0.16
N THR A 61 -25.74 18.98 0.52
CA THR A 61 -25.76 18.88 1.99
C THR A 61 -24.41 18.52 2.59
N GLY A 62 -23.46 18.06 1.76
CA GLY A 62 -22.11 17.73 2.18
C GLY A 62 -21.17 17.56 0.99
N ILE A 63 -19.87 17.80 1.20
CA ILE A 63 -18.84 17.73 0.16
C ILE A 63 -17.70 16.82 0.63
N ILE A 64 -17.29 15.92 -0.25
CA ILE A 64 -16.02 15.18 -0.14
C ILE A 64 -15.11 15.70 -1.24
N THR A 65 -13.94 16.22 -0.88
CA THR A 65 -12.98 16.75 -1.85
C THR A 65 -11.60 16.09 -1.71
N GLY A 66 -10.88 15.95 -2.81
CA GLY A 66 -9.46 15.63 -2.84
C GLY A 66 -8.57 16.89 -2.74
N PRO A 67 -7.29 16.80 -3.17
CA PRO A 67 -6.42 17.96 -3.30
C PRO A 67 -7.03 19.01 -4.23
N CYS A 68 -7.08 20.26 -3.77
CA CYS A 68 -7.64 21.38 -4.52
C CYS A 68 -6.77 22.63 -4.36
N SER A 69 -6.89 23.56 -5.30
CA SER A 69 -6.25 24.87 -5.23
C SER A 69 -6.87 25.74 -4.13
N LEU A 70 -6.19 26.84 -3.78
CA LEU A 70 -6.68 27.76 -2.77
C LEU A 70 -8.01 28.41 -3.19
N ASP A 71 -8.19 28.70 -4.48
CA ASP A 71 -9.44 29.31 -4.99
C ASP A 71 -10.58 28.31 -5.00
N GLU A 72 -10.34 27.06 -5.38
CA GLU A 72 -11.30 25.96 -5.25
C GLU A 72 -11.70 25.77 -3.78
N ALA A 73 -10.74 25.78 -2.85
CA ALA A 73 -11.00 25.65 -1.42
C ALA A 73 -11.85 26.81 -0.87
N ARG A 74 -11.60 28.04 -1.31
CA ARG A 74 -12.43 29.20 -0.97
C ARG A 74 -13.86 29.05 -1.51
N GLY A 75 -13.99 28.57 -2.75
CA GLY A 75 -15.29 28.31 -3.36
C GLY A 75 -16.06 27.22 -2.61
N ILE A 76 -15.41 26.10 -2.27
CA ILE A 76 -15.99 25.01 -1.46
C ILE A 76 -16.48 25.53 -0.10
N SER A 77 -15.67 26.34 0.60
CA SER A 77 -16.05 26.93 1.88
C SER A 77 -17.29 27.83 1.78
N ARG A 78 -17.48 28.55 0.66
CA ARG A 78 -18.64 29.44 0.45
C ARG A 78 -19.96 28.66 0.22
N VAL A 79 -19.91 27.38 -0.12
CA VAL A 79 -21.13 26.53 -0.19
C VAL A 79 -21.77 26.40 1.19
N ASN A 80 -20.97 26.51 2.27
CA ASN A 80 -21.39 26.50 3.66
C ASN A 80 -22.13 25.21 4.10
N VAL A 81 -21.56 24.07 3.72
CA VAL A 81 -22.00 22.73 4.13
C VAL A 81 -20.82 21.96 4.75
N PRO A 82 -21.07 20.88 5.50
CA PRO A 82 -20.01 20.00 5.97
C PRO A 82 -19.09 19.52 4.83
N VAL A 83 -17.78 19.55 5.09
CA VAL A 83 -16.74 19.12 4.13
C VAL A 83 -15.83 18.11 4.79
N ALA A 84 -15.47 17.05 4.07
CA ALA A 84 -14.43 16.10 4.44
C ALA A 84 -13.38 16.03 3.31
N VAL A 85 -12.10 15.91 3.68
CA VAL A 85 -10.99 16.01 2.73
C VAL A 85 -10.26 14.67 2.66
N PHE A 86 -10.07 14.16 1.44
CA PHE A 86 -9.30 12.96 1.14
C PHE A 86 -7.92 13.34 0.61
N GLU A 87 -6.87 12.79 1.21
CA GLU A 87 -5.46 13.01 0.77
C GLU A 87 -5.15 14.50 0.47
N PRO A 88 -5.26 15.41 1.46
CA PRO A 88 -5.00 16.83 1.25
C PRO A 88 -3.58 17.05 0.72
N SER A 89 -3.38 18.05 -0.13
CA SER A 89 -2.03 18.51 -0.47
C SER A 89 -1.31 19.12 0.74
N GLY A 90 0.01 19.27 0.68
CA GLY A 90 0.79 19.92 1.73
C GLY A 90 0.28 21.34 2.05
N GLU A 91 -0.13 22.08 1.03
CA GLU A 91 -0.69 23.43 1.18
C GLU A 91 -2.03 23.44 1.93
N MET A 92 -2.84 22.41 1.78
CA MET A 92 -4.11 22.27 2.49
C MET A 92 -3.95 21.95 3.98
N ARG A 93 -2.75 21.59 4.42
CA ARG A 93 -2.46 21.24 5.82
C ARG A 93 -2.04 22.43 6.68
N VAL A 94 -1.80 23.59 6.06
CA VAL A 94 -1.44 24.81 6.83
C VAL A 94 -2.65 25.38 7.57
N PRO A 95 -2.49 25.94 8.78
CA PRO A 95 -3.60 26.43 9.62
C PRO A 95 -4.49 27.48 8.96
N ARG A 96 -3.95 28.29 8.05
CA ARG A 96 -4.67 29.38 7.37
C ARG A 96 -5.47 28.92 6.15
N HIS A 97 -5.37 27.64 5.77
CA HIS A 97 -6.11 27.14 4.60
C HIS A 97 -7.63 27.10 4.90
N PRO A 98 -8.52 27.48 3.94
CA PRO A 98 -9.97 27.52 4.15
C PRO A 98 -10.57 26.21 4.65
N LEU A 99 -9.99 25.06 4.29
CA LEU A 99 -10.44 23.72 4.69
C LEU A 99 -9.59 23.12 5.84
N ALA A 100 -8.75 23.91 6.50
CA ALA A 100 -7.86 23.41 7.59
C ALA A 100 -8.64 22.87 8.81
N ALA A 101 -9.89 23.29 9.00
CA ALA A 101 -10.75 22.83 10.08
C ALA A 101 -11.50 21.54 9.74
N CYS A 102 -11.55 21.13 8.47
CA CYS A 102 -12.27 19.95 8.01
C CYS A 102 -11.56 18.65 8.42
N PRO A 103 -12.32 17.56 8.68
CA PRO A 103 -11.71 16.25 8.85
C PRO A 103 -10.98 15.82 7.58
N ARG A 104 -9.80 15.23 7.77
CA ARG A 104 -8.93 14.79 6.70
C ARG A 104 -8.64 13.30 6.87
N LEU A 105 -8.76 12.57 5.80
CA LEU A 105 -8.37 11.17 5.76
C LEU A 105 -7.16 11.01 4.86
N LEU A 106 -6.13 10.36 5.38
CA LEU A 106 -4.84 10.16 4.75
C LEU A 106 -4.49 8.67 4.74
N PHE A 107 -3.75 8.24 3.74
CA PHE A 107 -3.02 6.99 3.84
C PHE A 107 -1.86 7.12 4.83
N ASP A 108 -1.57 6.05 5.57
CA ASP A 108 -0.38 6.00 6.42
C ASP A 108 0.87 5.74 5.58
N SER A 109 1.41 6.83 5.07
CA SER A 109 2.57 6.82 4.19
C SER A 109 3.84 6.35 4.90
N CYS A 110 4.00 6.66 6.18
CA CYS A 110 5.12 6.16 6.98
C CYS A 110 5.04 4.64 7.12
N ALA A 111 3.87 4.10 7.48
CA ALA A 111 3.65 2.66 7.55
C ALA A 111 3.90 1.96 6.20
N ALA A 112 3.54 2.57 5.07
CA ALA A 112 3.86 2.02 3.75
C ALA A 112 5.38 1.90 3.52
N GLY A 113 6.16 2.91 3.91
CA GLY A 113 7.62 2.84 3.89
C GLY A 113 8.19 1.74 4.79
N GLN A 114 7.65 1.60 6.00
CA GLN A 114 8.04 0.53 6.94
C GLN A 114 7.71 -0.86 6.37
N HIS A 115 6.54 -1.05 5.75
CA HIS A 115 6.18 -2.30 5.08
C HIS A 115 7.15 -2.65 3.94
N ALA A 116 7.55 -1.66 3.13
CA ALA A 116 8.55 -1.86 2.08
C ALA A 116 9.91 -2.30 2.66
N ALA A 117 10.35 -1.67 3.73
CA ALA A 117 11.62 -2.01 4.38
C ALA A 117 11.60 -3.43 4.95
N HIS A 118 10.58 -3.79 5.72
CA HIS A 118 10.44 -5.14 6.26
C HIS A 118 10.37 -6.21 5.16
N TYR A 119 9.59 -5.94 4.09
CA TYR A 119 9.48 -6.83 2.94
C TYR A 119 10.84 -7.16 2.31
N PHE A 120 11.71 -6.17 2.15
CA PHE A 120 13.03 -6.37 1.58
C PHE A 120 14.04 -6.96 2.58
N LEU A 121 13.98 -6.56 3.86
CA LEU A 121 14.81 -7.13 4.92
C LEU A 121 14.55 -8.64 5.08
N GLU A 122 13.28 -9.08 5.00
CA GLU A 122 12.92 -10.49 5.02
C GLU A 122 13.46 -11.29 3.82
N ARG A 123 13.76 -10.59 2.71
CA ARG A 123 14.41 -11.13 1.50
C ARG A 123 15.94 -11.00 1.53
N HIS A 124 16.49 -10.63 2.69
CA HIS A 124 17.93 -10.52 2.98
C HIS A 124 18.67 -9.47 2.15
N TYR A 125 17.96 -8.45 1.65
CA TYR A 125 18.63 -7.29 1.07
C TYR A 125 19.37 -6.51 2.16
N MET A 126 20.59 -6.05 1.82
CA MET A 126 21.45 -5.24 2.70
C MET A 126 21.75 -3.87 2.09
N ARG A 127 21.33 -3.64 0.85
CA ARG A 127 21.48 -2.37 0.14
C ARG A 127 20.13 -1.91 -0.33
N PHE A 128 19.84 -0.65 -0.02
CA PHE A 128 18.52 -0.10 -0.24
C PHE A 128 18.60 1.21 -1.00
N ALA A 129 17.56 1.49 -1.77
CA ALA A 129 17.43 2.73 -2.51
C ALA A 129 15.99 3.23 -2.45
N TYR A 130 15.80 4.55 -2.44
CA TYR A 130 14.50 5.19 -2.48
C TYR A 130 14.42 6.18 -3.64
N VAL A 131 13.33 6.11 -4.41
CA VAL A 131 13.02 7.06 -5.48
C VAL A 131 11.70 7.74 -5.17
N GLY A 132 11.78 9.02 -4.77
CA GLY A 132 10.64 9.85 -4.43
C GLY A 132 9.91 10.40 -5.64
N GLU A 133 8.76 11.03 -5.39
CA GLU A 133 8.02 11.82 -6.37
C GLU A 133 8.81 13.08 -6.76
N PRO A 134 8.86 13.43 -8.06
CA PRO A 134 9.64 14.56 -8.56
C PRO A 134 9.32 15.91 -7.91
N HIS A 135 8.08 16.11 -7.48
CA HIS A 135 7.61 17.38 -6.91
C HIS A 135 7.75 17.47 -5.38
N GLY A 136 8.43 16.50 -4.73
CA GLY A 136 8.69 16.53 -3.29
C GLY A 136 7.41 16.55 -2.44
N ILE A 137 6.37 15.83 -2.87
CA ILE A 137 5.07 15.78 -2.22
C ILE A 137 5.21 15.17 -0.82
N TYR A 138 4.45 15.65 0.16
CA TYR A 138 4.60 15.28 1.57
C TYR A 138 4.49 13.76 1.82
N TRP A 139 3.52 13.09 1.21
CA TRP A 139 3.34 11.64 1.38
C TRP A 139 4.52 10.83 0.81
N SER A 140 5.15 11.30 -0.26
CA SER A 140 6.37 10.70 -0.79
C SER A 140 7.51 10.83 0.21
N ARG A 141 7.67 12.00 0.85
CA ARG A 141 8.68 12.17 1.91
C ARG A 141 8.41 11.29 3.12
N GLU A 142 7.14 11.19 3.57
CA GLU A 142 6.75 10.30 4.67
C GLU A 142 7.03 8.82 4.33
N ARG A 143 6.75 8.36 3.08
CA ARG A 143 7.10 7.00 2.61
C ARG A 143 8.61 6.77 2.66
N GLY A 144 9.39 7.68 2.09
CA GLY A 144 10.85 7.61 2.11
C GLY A 144 11.44 7.65 3.52
N GLN A 145 10.86 8.45 4.42
CA GLN A 145 11.32 8.51 5.81
C GLN A 145 11.05 7.18 6.54
N GLY A 146 9.81 6.65 6.48
CA GLY A 146 9.48 5.37 7.10
C GLY A 146 10.33 4.21 6.57
N PHE A 147 10.66 4.21 5.27
CA PHE A 147 11.55 3.23 4.66
C PHE A 147 12.98 3.35 5.19
N ARG A 148 13.57 4.54 5.14
CA ARG A 148 14.95 4.79 5.60
C ARG A 148 15.13 4.49 7.08
N ASP A 149 14.27 5.03 7.93
CA ASP A 149 14.37 4.82 9.38
C ASP A 149 14.37 3.33 9.73
N THR A 150 13.56 2.54 9.02
CA THR A 150 13.44 1.09 9.28
C THR A 150 14.70 0.35 8.80
N VAL A 151 15.24 0.65 7.62
CA VAL A 151 16.45 -0.02 7.14
C VAL A 151 17.70 0.42 7.91
N GLU A 152 17.77 1.68 8.34
CA GLU A 152 18.86 2.21 9.17
C GLU A 152 18.84 1.58 10.58
N ALA A 153 17.65 1.40 11.17
CA ALA A 153 17.50 0.68 12.43
C ALA A 153 17.95 -0.80 12.34
N ALA A 154 17.90 -1.39 11.14
CA ALA A 154 18.43 -2.73 10.86
C ALA A 154 19.95 -2.73 10.55
N GLY A 155 20.65 -1.59 10.66
CA GLY A 155 22.08 -1.46 10.42
C GLY A 155 22.46 -1.32 8.93
N ALA A 156 21.50 -1.04 8.04
CA ALA A 156 21.76 -0.85 6.62
C ALA A 156 21.69 0.63 6.20
N SER A 157 22.17 0.95 4.99
CA SER A 157 22.11 2.30 4.43
C SER A 157 21.12 2.35 3.25
N CYS A 158 20.49 3.51 3.05
CA CYS A 158 19.57 3.76 1.95
C CYS A 158 20.07 4.90 1.05
N ALA A 159 20.35 4.61 -0.21
CA ALA A 159 20.62 5.62 -1.23
C ALA A 159 19.31 6.32 -1.64
N VAL A 160 19.30 7.64 -1.66
CA VAL A 160 18.14 8.42 -2.09
C VAL A 160 18.40 9.03 -3.45
N TYR A 161 17.45 8.86 -4.38
CA TYR A 161 17.55 9.52 -5.67
C TYR A 161 17.55 11.04 -5.49
N PRO A 162 18.53 11.75 -6.11
CA PRO A 162 18.70 13.18 -5.88
C PRO A 162 17.48 14.01 -6.32
N GLU A 163 17.26 15.14 -5.67
CA GLU A 163 16.23 16.09 -6.06
C GLU A 163 16.41 16.54 -7.52
N LEU A 164 15.27 16.70 -8.20
CA LEU A 164 15.21 17.10 -9.59
C LEU A 164 15.12 18.62 -9.70
N ASN A 165 15.75 19.19 -10.73
CA ASN A 165 15.52 20.56 -11.13
C ASN A 165 14.15 20.70 -11.85
N GLU A 166 13.73 21.93 -12.11
CA GLU A 166 12.40 22.20 -12.68
C GLU A 166 12.19 21.60 -14.09
N ARG A 167 13.24 21.54 -14.91
CA ARG A 167 13.19 20.94 -16.24
C ARG A 167 13.03 19.43 -16.17
N GLU A 168 13.79 18.76 -15.31
CA GLU A 168 13.71 17.32 -15.09
C GLU A 168 12.34 16.91 -14.52
N ARG A 169 11.72 17.74 -13.66
CA ARG A 169 10.38 17.48 -13.11
C ARG A 169 9.27 17.49 -14.17
N ARG A 170 9.47 18.25 -15.25
CA ARG A 170 8.44 18.45 -16.29
C ARG A 170 8.53 17.44 -17.43
N ASP A 171 9.71 16.86 -17.65
CA ASP A 171 9.96 16.02 -18.80
C ASP A 171 10.77 14.78 -18.44
N TRP A 172 10.11 13.64 -18.50
CA TRP A 172 10.75 12.34 -18.25
C TRP A 172 11.92 12.06 -19.20
N ALA A 173 11.84 12.48 -20.46
CA ALA A 173 12.92 12.27 -21.40
C ALA A 173 14.22 13.03 -20.99
N VAL A 174 14.08 14.11 -20.23
CA VAL A 174 15.22 14.86 -19.68
C VAL A 174 15.75 14.19 -18.39
N GLU A 175 14.87 13.64 -17.55
CA GLU A 175 15.25 12.95 -16.31
C GLU A 175 15.86 11.57 -16.55
N GLN A 176 15.36 10.82 -17.53
CA GLN A 176 15.68 9.40 -17.75
C GLN A 176 17.18 9.09 -17.81
N PRO A 177 18.03 9.84 -18.54
CA PRO A 177 19.48 9.56 -18.57
C PRO A 177 20.14 9.70 -17.21
N ARG A 178 19.70 10.65 -16.37
CA ARG A 178 20.17 10.84 -15.00
C ARG A 178 19.77 9.68 -14.12
N MET A 179 18.53 9.21 -14.25
CA MET A 179 18.04 8.03 -13.54
C MET A 179 18.87 6.79 -13.89
N GLN A 180 19.13 6.54 -15.18
CA GLN A 180 19.97 5.43 -15.65
C GLN A 180 21.38 5.48 -15.05
N ALA A 181 22.03 6.65 -15.09
CA ALA A 181 23.37 6.83 -14.54
C ALA A 181 23.40 6.54 -13.03
N TRP A 182 22.40 7.04 -12.30
CA TRP A 182 22.30 6.79 -10.86
C TRP A 182 22.05 5.33 -10.54
N LEU A 183 21.13 4.65 -11.25
CA LEU A 183 20.85 3.23 -11.08
C LEU A 183 22.06 2.34 -11.38
N LYS A 184 22.88 2.70 -12.40
CA LYS A 184 24.13 1.99 -12.71
C LYS A 184 25.18 2.13 -11.58
N ALA A 185 25.23 3.28 -10.93
CA ALA A 185 26.19 3.55 -9.85
C ALA A 185 25.84 2.85 -8.53
N LEU A 186 24.61 2.38 -8.34
CA LEU A 186 24.22 1.69 -7.13
C LEU A 186 24.93 0.32 -7.02
N PRO A 187 25.50 -0.03 -5.84
CA PRO A 187 26.06 -1.34 -5.61
C PRO A 187 24.98 -2.43 -5.60
N LYS A 188 25.22 -3.53 -6.37
CA LYS A 188 24.27 -4.62 -6.58
C LYS A 188 24.53 -5.80 -5.61
N PRO A 189 23.53 -6.65 -5.30
CA PRO A 189 22.11 -6.44 -5.54
C PRO A 189 21.53 -5.35 -4.63
N VAL A 190 20.52 -4.60 -5.10
CA VAL A 190 19.89 -3.51 -4.37
C VAL A 190 18.36 -3.61 -4.39
N ALA A 191 17.71 -3.33 -3.26
CA ALA A 191 16.28 -3.23 -3.13
C ALA A 191 15.84 -1.77 -3.26
N LEU A 192 15.05 -1.46 -4.29
CA LEU A 192 14.58 -0.12 -4.57
C LEU A 192 13.09 0.02 -4.25
N PHE A 193 12.78 0.97 -3.37
CA PHE A 193 11.42 1.39 -3.09
C PHE A 193 11.11 2.69 -3.83
N ALA A 194 10.07 2.67 -4.67
CA ALA A 194 9.59 3.85 -5.37
C ALA A 194 8.31 4.39 -4.71
N ALA A 195 8.18 5.70 -4.68
CA ALA A 195 7.11 6.37 -3.95
C ALA A 195 5.70 5.98 -4.40
N MET A 196 5.51 5.58 -5.65
CA MET A 196 4.24 5.09 -6.22
C MET A 196 4.50 4.22 -7.46
N ASP A 197 3.47 3.50 -7.94
CA ASP A 197 3.59 2.62 -9.10
C ASP A 197 4.04 3.33 -10.37
N GLY A 198 3.52 4.54 -10.62
CA GLY A 198 3.96 5.35 -11.75
C GLY A 198 5.46 5.67 -11.72
N ARG A 199 5.99 5.92 -10.52
CA ARG A 199 7.42 6.16 -10.30
C ARG A 199 8.24 4.89 -10.42
N ALA A 200 7.71 3.76 -9.89
CA ALA A 200 8.32 2.44 -10.06
C ALA A 200 8.41 2.02 -11.53
N ARG A 201 7.37 2.30 -12.34
CA ARG A 201 7.41 2.08 -13.79
C ARG A 201 8.55 2.86 -14.45
N GLN A 202 8.73 4.13 -14.12
CA GLN A 202 9.85 4.94 -14.64
C GLN A 202 11.23 4.33 -14.27
N VAL A 203 11.36 3.78 -13.05
CA VAL A 203 12.57 3.05 -12.63
C VAL A 203 12.77 1.80 -13.49
N LEU A 204 11.72 1.00 -13.73
CA LEU A 204 11.80 -0.20 -14.59
C LEU A 204 12.17 0.16 -16.03
N ASP A 205 11.57 1.22 -16.60
CA ASP A 205 11.91 1.73 -17.92
C ASP A 205 13.40 2.15 -18.01
N ALA A 206 13.90 2.81 -16.95
CA ALA A 206 15.30 3.21 -16.87
C ALA A 206 16.24 2.00 -16.69
N CYS A 207 15.84 0.96 -15.91
CA CYS A 207 16.60 -0.29 -15.77
C CYS A 207 16.73 -1.00 -17.13
N MET A 208 15.62 -1.14 -17.86
CA MET A 208 15.60 -1.78 -19.17
C MET A 208 16.52 -1.05 -20.16
N ALA A 209 16.46 0.28 -20.20
CA ALA A 209 17.32 1.10 -21.06
C ALA A 209 18.80 1.15 -20.62
N ALA A 210 19.10 0.71 -19.40
CA ALA A 210 20.44 0.68 -18.81
C ALA A 210 21.04 -0.75 -18.75
N ASP A 211 20.32 -1.77 -19.29
CA ASP A 211 20.66 -3.19 -19.21
C ASP A 211 20.85 -3.71 -17.78
N ILE A 212 20.04 -3.20 -16.83
CA ILE A 212 20.02 -3.67 -15.44
C ILE A 212 18.95 -4.75 -15.29
N THR A 213 19.34 -5.93 -14.81
CA THR A 213 18.44 -7.05 -14.64
C THR A 213 17.53 -6.88 -13.42
N VAL A 214 16.20 -6.91 -13.65
CA VAL A 214 15.19 -6.89 -12.58
C VAL A 214 14.52 -8.27 -12.52
N PRO A 215 14.50 -8.94 -11.35
CA PRO A 215 14.88 -8.46 -10.02
C PRO A 215 16.32 -8.76 -9.56
N ASP A 216 17.14 -9.46 -10.33
CA ASP A 216 18.38 -10.07 -9.85
C ASP A 216 19.43 -9.04 -9.40
N GLU A 217 19.65 -7.97 -10.16
CA GLU A 217 20.55 -6.88 -9.77
C GLU A 217 19.82 -5.80 -8.98
N LEU A 218 18.57 -5.54 -9.33
CA LEU A 218 17.78 -4.48 -8.72
C LEU A 218 16.31 -4.91 -8.58
N ALA A 219 15.85 -5.13 -7.35
CA ALA A 219 14.44 -5.40 -7.08
C ALA A 219 13.68 -4.08 -6.94
N VAL A 220 12.48 -3.97 -7.55
CA VAL A 220 11.67 -2.74 -7.56
C VAL A 220 10.31 -3.00 -6.92
N LEU A 221 9.96 -2.16 -5.92
CA LEU A 221 8.67 -2.17 -5.24
C LEU A 221 7.99 -0.81 -5.37
N GLY A 222 6.72 -0.81 -5.80
CA GLY A 222 5.86 0.37 -5.88
C GLY A 222 4.87 0.48 -4.72
N VAL A 223 3.94 1.43 -4.86
CA VAL A 223 2.78 1.62 -3.96
C VAL A 223 1.56 1.99 -4.81
N ASP A 224 0.41 1.56 -4.39
CA ASP A 224 -0.97 1.70 -4.83
C ASP A 224 -1.56 0.41 -5.40
N ASP A 225 -0.74 -0.50 -5.92
CA ASP A 225 -1.15 -1.77 -6.56
C ASP A 225 -2.16 -1.53 -7.70
N ASP A 226 -1.87 -0.52 -8.55
CA ASP A 226 -2.71 -0.23 -9.72
C ASP A 226 -2.48 -1.28 -10.82
N PRO A 227 -3.47 -2.16 -11.12
CA PRO A 227 -3.29 -3.21 -12.12
C PRO A 227 -2.98 -2.66 -13.52
N PHE A 228 -3.45 -1.46 -13.86
CA PHE A 228 -3.15 -0.82 -15.14
C PHE A 228 -1.67 -0.42 -15.29
N ILE A 229 -0.95 -0.33 -14.17
CA ILE A 229 0.49 -0.08 -14.16
C ILE A 229 1.25 -1.37 -13.87
N CYS A 230 0.89 -2.05 -12.79
CA CYS A 230 1.64 -3.21 -12.31
C CYS A 230 1.69 -4.37 -13.31
N GLU A 231 0.59 -4.63 -14.02
CA GLU A 231 0.53 -5.70 -15.03
C GLU A 231 1.06 -5.25 -16.42
N ALA A 232 1.10 -3.94 -16.68
CA ALA A 232 1.59 -3.39 -17.94
C ALA A 232 3.12 -3.16 -17.96
N THR A 233 3.80 -3.30 -16.82
CA THR A 233 5.28 -3.17 -16.74
C THR A 233 5.98 -4.49 -17.06
N PHE A 234 7.24 -4.38 -17.47
CA PHE A 234 8.10 -5.54 -17.66
C PHE A 234 9.41 -5.37 -16.87
N PRO A 235 9.67 -6.30 -15.89
CA PRO A 235 8.77 -7.35 -15.41
C PRO A 235 7.53 -6.77 -14.67
N PRO A 236 6.45 -7.57 -14.47
CA PRO A 236 5.28 -7.14 -13.69
C PRO A 236 5.68 -6.63 -12.31
N LEU A 237 5.12 -5.47 -11.92
CA LEU A 237 5.55 -4.70 -10.76
C LEU A 237 4.91 -5.21 -9.47
N SER A 238 5.72 -5.55 -8.49
CA SER A 238 5.32 -5.72 -7.10
C SER A 238 4.96 -4.38 -6.48
N SER A 239 3.90 -4.33 -5.69
CA SER A 239 3.41 -3.07 -5.15
C SER A 239 2.75 -3.25 -3.79
N ILE A 240 2.79 -2.20 -2.96
CA ILE A 240 2.06 -2.15 -1.69
C ILE A 240 0.61 -1.74 -1.99
N GLN A 241 -0.31 -2.60 -1.62
CA GLN A 241 -1.74 -2.34 -1.72
C GLN A 241 -2.17 -1.35 -0.63
N THR A 242 -2.72 -0.21 -1.04
CA THR A 242 -3.35 0.77 -0.14
C THR A 242 -4.79 0.36 0.18
N ASN A 243 -5.33 0.81 1.32
CA ASN A 243 -6.69 0.50 1.73
C ASN A 243 -7.66 1.64 1.35
N GLY A 244 -7.79 1.91 0.05
CA GLY A 244 -8.63 2.99 -0.47
C GLY A 244 -10.11 2.82 -0.12
N GLN A 245 -10.66 1.61 -0.23
CA GLN A 245 -12.07 1.37 0.09
C GLN A 245 -12.41 1.67 1.55
N GLN A 246 -11.55 1.25 2.49
CA GLN A 246 -11.68 1.61 3.90
C GLN A 246 -11.59 3.12 4.10
N ALA A 247 -10.63 3.76 3.44
CA ALA A 247 -10.44 5.20 3.51
C ALA A 247 -11.72 5.94 3.07
N GLY A 248 -12.28 5.58 1.93
CA GLY A 248 -13.52 6.19 1.43
C GLY A 248 -14.73 5.93 2.32
N TYR A 249 -14.85 4.72 2.86
CA TYR A 249 -15.92 4.38 3.79
C TYR A 249 -15.88 5.23 5.07
N LEU A 250 -14.70 5.33 5.71
CA LEU A 250 -14.50 6.16 6.91
C LEU A 250 -14.73 7.64 6.62
N LEU A 251 -14.27 8.12 5.47
CA LEU A 251 -14.47 9.51 5.05
C LEU A 251 -15.96 9.85 4.93
N ALA A 252 -16.74 8.96 4.29
CA ALA A 252 -18.20 9.10 4.19
C ALA A 252 -18.87 9.04 5.57
N GLN A 253 -18.42 8.15 6.45
CA GLN A 253 -18.92 8.04 7.83
C GLN A 253 -18.69 9.35 8.62
N HIS A 254 -17.51 9.94 8.49
CA HIS A 254 -17.20 11.21 9.14
C HIS A 254 -18.06 12.36 8.60
N LEU A 255 -18.20 12.44 7.27
CA LEU A 255 -19.08 13.44 6.65
C LEU A 255 -20.53 13.30 7.10
N ASP A 256 -21.06 12.06 7.14
CA ASP A 256 -22.42 11.78 7.63
C ASP A 256 -22.60 12.23 9.08
N GLY A 257 -21.61 11.96 9.93
CA GLY A 257 -21.60 12.46 11.31
C GLY A 257 -21.71 14.01 11.37
N LEU A 258 -20.92 14.71 10.58
CA LEU A 258 -20.96 16.17 10.48
C LEU A 258 -22.31 16.70 9.96
N MET A 259 -22.88 16.08 8.92
CA MET A 259 -24.20 16.43 8.39
C MET A 259 -25.32 16.27 9.44
N ARG A 260 -25.14 15.34 10.39
CA ARG A 260 -26.04 15.13 11.55
C ARG A 260 -25.68 15.98 12.77
N GLY A 261 -24.77 16.94 12.65
CA GLY A 261 -24.35 17.85 13.73
C GLY A 261 -23.40 17.25 14.76
N LYS A 262 -22.80 16.09 14.51
CA LYS A 262 -21.78 15.49 15.41
C LYS A 262 -20.48 16.30 15.33
N ARG A 263 -19.81 16.46 16.46
CA ARG A 263 -18.45 17.02 16.50
C ARG A 263 -17.45 15.86 16.44
N LEU A 264 -16.38 16.01 15.65
CA LEU A 264 -15.29 15.05 15.61
C LEU A 264 -14.23 15.40 16.66
N SER A 265 -13.71 14.40 17.34
CA SER A 265 -12.67 14.56 18.37
C SER A 265 -11.29 14.82 17.79
N GLN A 266 -11.05 14.38 16.56
CA GLN A 266 -9.80 14.60 15.82
C GLN A 266 -10.11 14.99 14.37
N LYS A 267 -9.13 15.59 13.71
CA LYS A 267 -9.25 16.04 12.32
C LYS A 267 -8.54 15.09 11.34
N ASP A 268 -7.41 14.55 11.73
CA ASP A 268 -6.59 13.68 10.88
C ASP A 268 -6.82 12.21 11.22
N PHE A 269 -7.27 11.45 10.22
CA PHE A 269 -7.46 10.00 10.31
C PHE A 269 -6.51 9.34 9.32
N ARG A 270 -5.80 8.32 9.75
CA ARG A 270 -4.87 7.57 8.90
C ARG A 270 -5.35 6.14 8.68
N VAL A 271 -5.18 5.66 7.47
CA VAL A 271 -5.49 4.27 7.08
C VAL A 271 -4.21 3.58 6.67
N ALA A 272 -3.90 2.49 7.37
CA ALA A 272 -2.71 1.69 7.10
C ALA A 272 -2.79 0.98 5.75
N PRO A 273 -1.63 0.68 5.12
CA PRO A 273 -1.57 -0.19 3.94
C PRO A 273 -2.03 -1.60 4.29
N VAL A 274 -2.44 -2.37 3.27
CA VAL A 274 -2.95 -3.73 3.45
C VAL A 274 -1.80 -4.73 3.50
N ARG A 275 -1.02 -4.81 2.40
CA ARG A 275 0.05 -5.81 2.21
C ARG A 275 0.90 -5.45 1.00
N VAL A 276 2.00 -6.19 0.84
CA VAL A 276 2.72 -6.22 -0.43
C VAL A 276 2.12 -7.29 -1.35
N VAL A 277 1.78 -6.90 -2.57
CA VAL A 277 1.41 -7.82 -3.66
C VAL A 277 2.67 -8.11 -4.46
N THR A 278 3.23 -9.29 -4.23
CA THR A 278 4.47 -9.73 -4.88
C THR A 278 4.19 -10.14 -6.32
N ARG A 279 4.97 -9.56 -7.25
CA ARG A 279 5.06 -9.93 -8.66
C ARG A 279 6.53 -10.12 -9.04
N ARG A 280 6.82 -10.21 -10.33
CA ARG A 280 8.15 -10.56 -10.83
C ARG A 280 9.24 -9.54 -10.45
N SER A 281 8.94 -8.26 -10.28
CA SER A 281 9.95 -7.21 -10.03
C SER A 281 10.66 -7.32 -8.67
N THR A 282 10.17 -8.17 -7.75
CA THR A 282 10.82 -8.45 -6.47
C THR A 282 10.86 -9.96 -6.16
N ASP A 283 10.62 -10.82 -7.15
CA ASP A 283 10.59 -12.28 -6.98
C ASP A 283 12.02 -12.86 -7.03
N ALA A 284 12.90 -12.33 -6.20
CA ALA A 284 14.27 -12.78 -5.97
C ALA A 284 14.70 -12.55 -4.52
N THR A 285 15.81 -13.17 -4.14
CA THR A 285 16.46 -12.93 -2.85
C THR A 285 17.86 -12.36 -3.08
N ALA A 286 18.34 -11.54 -2.15
CA ALA A 286 19.72 -11.03 -2.19
C ALA A 286 20.76 -12.06 -1.69
N ILE A 287 20.36 -13.30 -1.48
CA ILE A 287 21.23 -14.36 -0.98
C ILE A 287 22.18 -14.81 -2.10
N GLN A 288 23.48 -14.63 -1.87
CA GLN A 288 24.54 -15.02 -2.84
C GLN A 288 24.70 -16.54 -2.98
N ASP A 289 24.28 -17.31 -1.97
CA ASP A 289 24.30 -18.78 -2.04
C ASP A 289 23.14 -19.28 -2.90
N LEU A 290 23.44 -19.67 -4.13
CA LEU A 290 22.46 -20.12 -5.12
C LEU A 290 21.64 -21.32 -4.65
N ALA A 291 22.21 -22.24 -3.85
CA ALA A 291 21.48 -23.39 -3.34
C ALA A 291 20.45 -22.96 -2.29
N VAL A 292 20.85 -22.07 -1.38
CA VAL A 292 19.94 -21.50 -0.36
C VAL A 292 18.89 -20.59 -1.01
N ALA A 293 19.25 -19.78 -1.99
CA ALA A 293 18.31 -18.95 -2.73
C ALA A 293 17.22 -19.80 -3.41
N ARG A 294 17.62 -20.85 -4.15
CA ARG A 294 16.67 -21.79 -4.77
C ARG A 294 15.78 -22.53 -3.76
N ALA A 295 16.35 -22.87 -2.60
CA ALA A 295 15.60 -23.51 -1.53
C ALA A 295 14.53 -22.57 -0.95
N LEU A 296 14.83 -21.27 -0.77
CA LEU A 296 13.88 -20.25 -0.33
C LEU A 296 12.79 -19.98 -1.37
N GLU A 297 13.16 -19.81 -2.64
CA GLU A 297 12.18 -19.63 -3.73
C GLU A 297 11.22 -20.83 -3.81
N PHE A 298 11.74 -22.04 -3.66
CA PHE A 298 10.92 -23.24 -3.59
C PHE A 298 9.95 -23.19 -2.40
N ILE A 299 10.43 -22.82 -1.20
CA ILE A 299 9.57 -22.69 -0.01
C ILE A 299 8.47 -21.65 -0.27
N TRP A 300 8.81 -20.49 -0.78
CA TRP A 300 7.85 -19.39 -0.99
C TRP A 300 6.79 -19.72 -2.04
N ARG A 301 7.19 -20.37 -3.14
CA ARG A 301 6.25 -20.77 -4.20
C ARG A 301 5.33 -21.90 -3.76
N GLU A 302 5.88 -22.90 -3.09
CA GLU A 302 5.16 -24.15 -2.83
C GLU A 302 4.41 -24.16 -1.47
N ALA A 303 4.92 -23.47 -0.45
CA ALA A 303 4.31 -23.48 0.90
C ALA A 303 2.88 -22.90 0.93
N ALA A 304 2.53 -22.08 -0.04
CA ALA A 304 1.20 -21.49 -0.14
C ALA A 304 0.10 -22.49 -0.55
N GLY A 305 0.46 -23.59 -1.24
CA GLY A 305 -0.52 -24.51 -1.83
C GLY A 305 -0.39 -25.99 -1.42
N ARG A 306 0.75 -26.40 -0.86
CA ARG A 306 0.96 -27.79 -0.46
C ARG A 306 1.77 -27.94 0.83
N THR A 307 1.76 -29.16 1.38
CA THR A 307 2.68 -29.52 2.46
C THR A 307 4.10 -29.66 1.91
N ILE A 308 5.03 -28.85 2.42
CA ILE A 308 6.45 -28.99 2.17
C ILE A 308 7.07 -29.85 3.25
N HIS A 309 7.84 -30.84 2.84
CA HIS A 309 8.64 -31.66 3.76
C HIS A 309 10.11 -31.18 3.74
N VAL A 310 10.73 -31.13 4.92
CA VAL A 310 12.15 -30.72 5.05
C VAL A 310 13.08 -31.46 4.06
N PRO A 311 12.91 -32.80 3.81
CA PRO A 311 13.70 -33.50 2.81
C PRO A 311 13.64 -32.91 1.39
N ASP A 312 12.52 -32.30 0.98
CA ASP A 312 12.39 -31.68 -0.34
C ASP A 312 13.31 -30.47 -0.47
N VAL A 313 13.37 -29.66 0.60
CA VAL A 313 14.24 -28.48 0.68
C VAL A 313 15.72 -28.90 0.80
N VAL A 314 16.01 -29.91 1.61
CA VAL A 314 17.38 -30.46 1.80
C VAL A 314 17.95 -30.96 0.47
N ARG A 315 17.12 -31.57 -0.38
CA ARG A 315 17.55 -32.06 -1.71
C ARG A 315 18.02 -30.91 -2.60
N LEU A 316 17.40 -29.74 -2.53
CA LEU A 316 17.81 -28.55 -3.28
C LEU A 316 19.14 -27.98 -2.78
N LEU A 317 19.46 -28.18 -1.49
CA LEU A 317 20.72 -27.74 -0.90
C LEU A 317 21.91 -28.67 -1.23
N GLY A 318 21.66 -29.82 -1.85
CA GLY A 318 22.69 -30.70 -2.38
C GLY A 318 23.69 -31.30 -1.37
N SER A 319 23.29 -31.36 -0.08
CA SER A 319 24.17 -31.79 1.01
C SER A 319 23.45 -32.69 2.02
N SER A 320 24.20 -33.28 2.99
CA SER A 320 23.57 -34.07 4.03
C SER A 320 22.57 -33.21 4.84
N ARG A 321 21.50 -33.85 5.35
CA ARG A 321 20.44 -33.15 6.08
C ARG A 321 20.97 -32.25 7.20
N ARG A 322 21.89 -32.75 7.99
CA ARG A 322 22.49 -32.00 9.11
C ARG A 322 23.24 -30.76 8.62
N PHE A 323 24.05 -30.91 7.58
CA PHE A 323 24.79 -29.79 7.00
C PHE A 323 23.84 -28.78 6.35
N ALA A 324 22.85 -29.24 5.57
CA ALA A 324 21.84 -28.42 4.93
C ALA A 324 21.06 -27.57 5.94
N GLU A 325 20.61 -28.14 7.06
CA GLU A 325 19.88 -27.42 8.10
C GLU A 325 20.75 -26.37 8.80
N ILE A 326 22.02 -26.70 9.10
CA ILE A 326 22.98 -25.77 9.71
C ILE A 326 23.31 -24.64 8.71
N HIS A 327 23.61 -24.99 7.46
CA HIS A 327 23.97 -24.05 6.42
C HIS A 327 22.81 -23.11 6.08
N PHE A 328 21.61 -23.64 5.85
CA PHE A 328 20.41 -22.84 5.65
C PHE A 328 20.19 -21.87 6.82
N LYS A 329 20.30 -22.34 8.07
CA LYS A 329 20.14 -21.49 9.24
C LYS A 329 21.22 -20.41 9.35
N SER A 330 22.47 -20.71 8.98
CA SER A 330 23.56 -19.71 9.03
C SER A 330 23.37 -18.59 8.01
N VAL A 331 22.77 -18.89 6.86
CA VAL A 331 22.54 -17.93 5.77
C VAL A 331 21.22 -17.18 5.97
N VAL A 332 20.15 -17.88 6.37
CA VAL A 332 18.77 -17.34 6.46
C VAL A 332 18.45 -16.80 7.86
N GLY A 333 19.25 -17.17 8.87
CA GLY A 333 19.02 -16.78 10.26
C GLY A 333 17.96 -17.62 10.99
N ARG A 334 17.24 -18.51 10.28
CA ARG A 334 16.18 -19.37 10.82
C ARG A 334 16.24 -20.77 10.18
N THR A 335 15.64 -21.77 10.83
CA THR A 335 15.58 -23.12 10.32
C THR A 335 14.63 -23.23 9.11
N ILE A 336 14.80 -24.27 8.29
CA ILE A 336 13.89 -24.59 7.17
C ILE A 336 12.43 -24.67 7.62
N MET A 337 12.18 -25.34 8.78
CA MET A 337 10.81 -25.46 9.30
C MET A 337 10.23 -24.15 9.82
N GLU A 338 11.04 -23.27 10.38
CA GLU A 338 10.61 -21.94 10.81
C GLU A 338 10.22 -21.10 9.59
N GLU A 339 10.99 -21.17 8.51
CA GLU A 339 10.70 -20.44 7.27
C GLU A 339 9.42 -20.96 6.60
N VAL A 340 9.27 -22.28 6.42
CA VAL A 340 8.04 -22.90 5.91
C VAL A 340 6.82 -22.48 6.74
N ARG A 341 6.95 -22.46 8.07
CA ARG A 341 5.87 -22.06 8.97
C ARG A 341 5.53 -20.58 8.79
N ARG A 342 6.52 -19.71 8.69
CA ARG A 342 6.34 -18.28 8.48
C ARG A 342 5.51 -18.02 7.22
N VAL A 343 5.94 -18.57 6.08
CA VAL A 343 5.25 -18.40 4.79
C VAL A 343 3.81 -18.93 4.83
N LYS A 344 3.59 -20.08 5.46
CA LYS A 344 2.23 -20.63 5.63
C LYS A 344 1.34 -19.73 6.48
N LEU A 345 1.85 -19.17 7.58
CA LEU A 345 1.08 -18.28 8.45
C LEU A 345 0.77 -16.93 7.76
N GLU A 346 1.68 -16.40 6.95
CA GLU A 346 1.41 -15.23 6.10
C GLU A 346 0.26 -15.50 5.12
N ARG A 347 0.26 -16.68 4.49
CA ARG A 347 -0.86 -17.07 3.61
C ARG A 347 -2.18 -17.20 4.38
N VAL A 348 -2.15 -17.76 5.60
CA VAL A 348 -3.33 -17.80 6.49
C VAL A 348 -3.85 -16.38 6.75
N CYS A 349 -2.97 -15.43 7.09
CA CYS A 349 -3.34 -14.03 7.31
C CYS A 349 -4.01 -13.42 6.07
N ALA A 350 -3.43 -13.64 4.88
CA ALA A 350 -4.00 -13.16 3.63
C ALA A 350 -5.41 -13.74 3.39
N LEU A 351 -5.60 -15.06 3.52
CA LEU A 351 -6.90 -15.70 3.33
C LEU A 351 -7.94 -15.26 4.38
N LEU A 352 -7.53 -15.06 5.63
CA LEU A 352 -8.40 -14.52 6.67
C LEU A 352 -8.89 -13.11 6.37
N ALA A 353 -8.02 -12.29 5.78
CA ALA A 353 -8.31 -10.90 5.44
C ALA A 353 -9.13 -10.77 4.13
N GLU A 354 -8.88 -11.62 3.14
CA GLU A 354 -9.36 -11.45 1.76
C GLU A 354 -10.57 -12.30 1.41
N THR A 355 -10.87 -13.35 2.21
CA THR A 355 -11.89 -14.33 1.86
C THR A 355 -12.89 -14.60 2.99
N ASN A 356 -14.02 -15.20 2.61
CA ASN A 356 -15.03 -15.72 3.55
C ASN A 356 -14.84 -17.22 3.87
N LEU A 357 -13.71 -17.81 3.48
CA LEU A 357 -13.43 -19.21 3.75
C LEU A 357 -13.50 -19.51 5.24
N SER A 358 -14.04 -20.67 5.60
CA SER A 358 -14.00 -21.17 6.96
C SER A 358 -12.55 -21.41 7.44
N ILE A 359 -12.34 -21.45 8.75
CA ILE A 359 -11.01 -21.76 9.30
C ILE A 359 -10.54 -23.16 8.84
N GLY A 360 -11.47 -24.12 8.73
CA GLY A 360 -11.19 -25.45 8.20
C GLY A 360 -10.69 -25.44 6.77
N GLU A 361 -11.37 -24.69 5.87
CA GLU A 361 -10.94 -24.53 4.47
C GLU A 361 -9.58 -23.86 4.35
N ILE A 362 -9.31 -22.79 5.13
CA ILE A 362 -8.01 -22.13 5.19
C ILE A 362 -6.92 -23.10 5.67
N THR A 363 -7.24 -23.91 6.72
CA THR A 363 -6.33 -24.94 7.22
C THR A 363 -5.89 -25.89 6.11
N GLY A 364 -6.85 -26.40 5.32
CA GLY A 364 -6.58 -27.29 4.20
C GLY A 364 -5.79 -26.61 3.09
N GLN A 365 -6.19 -25.40 2.66
CA GLN A 365 -5.52 -24.65 1.59
C GLN A 365 -4.08 -24.26 1.93
N CYS A 366 -3.76 -24.03 3.23
CA CYS A 366 -2.40 -23.73 3.67
C CYS A 366 -1.59 -24.98 4.04
N GLY A 367 -2.09 -26.17 3.74
CA GLY A 367 -1.39 -27.45 3.96
C GLY A 367 -1.14 -27.76 5.42
N PHE A 368 -2.06 -27.39 6.31
CA PHE A 368 -2.08 -27.87 7.70
C PHE A 368 -3.02 -29.07 7.82
N THR A 369 -2.61 -30.08 8.59
CA THR A 369 -3.39 -31.30 8.76
C THR A 369 -4.49 -31.18 9.83
N ARG A 370 -4.32 -30.25 10.78
CA ARG A 370 -5.26 -30.05 11.90
C ARG A 370 -5.47 -28.58 12.20
N GLU A 371 -6.71 -28.18 12.32
CA GLU A 371 -7.10 -26.81 12.68
C GLU A 371 -6.57 -26.39 14.06
N SER A 372 -6.58 -27.30 15.03
CA SER A 372 -6.05 -27.05 16.38
C SER A 372 -4.55 -26.71 16.37
N HIS A 373 -3.77 -27.37 15.52
CA HIS A 373 -2.35 -27.08 15.36
C HIS A 373 -2.11 -25.70 14.72
N LEU A 374 -2.88 -25.37 13.68
CA LEU A 374 -2.83 -24.04 13.08
C LEU A 374 -3.22 -22.97 14.11
N ALA A 375 -4.31 -23.17 14.87
CA ALA A 375 -4.78 -22.22 15.88
C ALA A 375 -3.72 -21.96 16.98
N PHE A 376 -3.03 -23.02 17.42
CA PHE A 376 -1.92 -22.89 18.37
C PHE A 376 -0.77 -22.05 17.79
N LEU A 377 -0.30 -22.36 16.59
CA LEU A 377 0.79 -21.65 15.93
C LEU A 377 0.43 -20.18 15.66
N PHE A 378 -0.80 -19.94 15.19
CA PHE A 378 -1.29 -18.60 14.89
C PHE A 378 -1.33 -17.74 16.17
N ARG A 379 -1.89 -18.27 17.28
CA ARG A 379 -1.93 -17.56 18.56
C ARG A 379 -0.53 -17.28 19.11
N LYS A 380 0.39 -18.24 18.95
CA LYS A 380 1.79 -18.07 19.34
C LYS A 380 2.49 -16.94 18.58
N GLN A 381 2.20 -16.80 17.28
CA GLN A 381 2.85 -15.82 16.40
C GLN A 381 2.24 -14.42 16.52
N PHE A 382 0.90 -14.33 16.61
CA PHE A 382 0.17 -13.06 16.50
C PHE A 382 -0.51 -12.61 17.82
N ALA A 383 -0.35 -13.36 18.90
CA ALA A 383 -0.95 -13.12 20.21
C ALA A 383 -2.50 -12.97 20.19
N MET A 384 -3.17 -13.44 19.11
CA MET A 384 -4.62 -13.39 18.95
C MET A 384 -5.15 -14.63 18.23
N THR A 385 -6.48 -14.84 18.26
CA THR A 385 -7.11 -15.94 17.52
C THR A 385 -7.30 -15.56 16.05
N MET A 386 -7.39 -16.55 15.15
CA MET A 386 -7.73 -16.34 13.73
C MET A 386 -9.06 -15.62 13.54
N SER A 387 -10.07 -15.92 14.37
CA SER A 387 -11.36 -15.23 14.32
C SER A 387 -11.24 -13.77 14.74
N ALA A 388 -10.44 -13.46 15.77
CA ALA A 388 -10.17 -12.09 16.19
C ALA A 388 -9.38 -11.32 15.11
N TYR A 389 -8.39 -11.96 14.48
CA TYR A 389 -7.64 -11.39 13.38
C TYR A 389 -8.55 -11.07 12.19
N ARG A 390 -9.42 -12.01 11.78
CA ARG A 390 -10.42 -11.80 10.74
C ARG A 390 -11.37 -10.65 11.09
N ALA A 391 -11.87 -10.60 12.32
CA ALA A 391 -12.76 -9.52 12.76
C ALA A 391 -12.04 -8.16 12.72
N ALA A 392 -10.78 -8.10 13.18
CA ALA A 392 -9.96 -6.90 13.09
C ALA A 392 -9.72 -6.47 11.64
N ALA A 393 -9.35 -7.41 10.76
CA ALA A 393 -9.16 -7.16 9.34
C ALA A 393 -10.46 -6.67 8.67
N ARG A 394 -11.62 -7.21 9.05
CA ARG A 394 -12.94 -6.79 8.56
C ARG A 394 -13.37 -5.43 9.12
N ASN A 395 -13.12 -5.16 10.38
CA ASN A 395 -13.39 -3.87 11.00
C ASN A 395 -12.49 -2.76 10.42
N THR A 396 -11.32 -3.13 9.92
CA THR A 396 -10.45 -2.26 9.12
C THR A 396 -10.85 -2.20 7.64
N GLY A 397 -11.91 -2.91 7.20
CA GLY A 397 -12.49 -2.81 5.85
C GLY A 397 -11.78 -3.65 4.78
N LEU A 398 -11.22 -4.79 5.15
CA LEU A 398 -10.53 -5.70 4.22
C LEU A 398 -11.47 -6.67 3.47
N ILE A 399 -12.80 -6.57 3.63
CA ILE A 399 -13.82 -7.29 2.83
C ILE A 399 -14.97 -6.38 2.48
#